data_6be30db49d5250d999a75a1770f32f8a
#
_entry.id   6be30db49d5250d999a75a1770f32f8a
#
_cell.length_a   1.000
_cell.length_b   1.000
_cell.length_c   1.000
_cell.angle_alpha   90.00
_cell.angle_beta   90.00
_cell.angle_gamma   90.00
#
_symmetry.space_group_name_H-M   'P 1'
#
loop_
_entity.id
_entity.type
_entity.pdbx_description
1 polymer ?
#
loop_
_entity_poly.entity_id
_entity_poly.type
_entity_poly.pdbx_seq_one_letter_code
_entity_poly.pdbx_strand_id
1 'polypeptide(L)'
;MSISPKMFAIFALMLPALTACDRPRIPAYEFHLTRIDASGREQRDQPRFAERPWACVLDENTGLMWEVKTNGDGLHAAGNTYTWYSGDGNANKGYEGKRDGGTCTGSACDTESFVAAVNAERLCGHSDWRMPSTDEASTLIDTTIRFPGPTIPKDYFPNTRSGKDGYWTGTAFDKHRSGAWAWRFDHGADFVAMKDQPRYARAVRGDR
;
A
#
# COMPACT_ATOMS: atom_id res chain seq x y z
N MET A 1 -38.54 -80.18 23.81
CA MET A 1 -37.23 -79.64 23.49
C MET A 1 -37.46 -78.26 22.86
N SER A 2 -37.37 -77.16 23.65
CA SER A 2 -37.62 -75.82 23.18
C SER A 2 -36.28 -75.10 23.11
N ILE A 3 -35.93 -74.64 21.90
CA ILE A 3 -34.68 -73.90 21.65
C ILE A 3 -35.03 -72.39 21.61
N SER A 4 -34.51 -71.63 22.58
CA SER A 4 -34.68 -70.22 22.69
C SER A 4 -33.64 -69.49 21.81
N PRO A 5 -34.02 -68.48 20.99
CA PRO A 5 -33.05 -67.69 20.22
C PRO A 5 -32.40 -66.60 21.08
N LYS A 6 -31.06 -66.60 21.12
CA LYS A 6 -30.26 -65.55 21.73
C LYS A 6 -30.29 -64.30 20.85
N MET A 7 -30.84 -63.23 21.39
CA MET A 7 -30.81 -61.90 20.83
C MET A 7 -29.40 -61.30 20.93
N PHE A 8 -28.71 -61.05 19.82
CA PHE A 8 -27.48 -60.29 19.74
C PHE A 8 -27.80 -58.79 19.73
N ALA A 9 -27.45 -58.10 20.77
CA ALA A 9 -27.50 -56.65 20.81
C ALA A 9 -26.26 -56.07 20.08
N ILE A 10 -26.49 -55.39 18.95
CA ILE A 10 -25.44 -54.65 18.24
C ILE A 10 -25.29 -53.29 18.94
N PHE A 11 -24.19 -53.15 19.68
CA PHE A 11 -23.79 -51.83 20.20
C PHE A 11 -23.19 -51.01 19.07
N ALA A 12 -23.94 -50.03 18.54
CA ALA A 12 -23.42 -49.03 17.64
C ALA A 12 -22.54 -48.04 18.44
N LEU A 13 -21.24 -48.09 18.23
CA LEU A 13 -20.31 -47.08 18.71
C LEU A 13 -20.61 -45.77 17.94
N MET A 14 -21.24 -44.81 18.60
CA MET A 14 -21.27 -43.42 18.11
C MET A 14 -19.88 -42.81 18.34
N LEU A 15 -19.10 -42.61 17.26
CA LEU A 15 -17.94 -41.76 17.29
C LEU A 15 -18.43 -40.30 17.49
N PRO A 16 -17.86 -39.54 18.44
CA PRO A 16 -18.14 -38.10 18.54
C PRO A 16 -17.60 -37.41 17.29
N ALA A 17 -18.48 -36.68 16.58
CA ALA A 17 -18.07 -35.81 15.52
C ALA A 17 -17.08 -34.77 16.10
N LEU A 18 -15.84 -34.79 15.59
CA LEU A 18 -14.85 -33.76 15.87
C LEU A 18 -15.42 -32.44 15.33
N THR A 19 -15.94 -31.60 16.23
CA THR A 19 -16.27 -30.22 15.93
C THR A 19 -14.99 -29.56 15.44
N ALA A 20 -14.98 -29.15 14.17
CA ALA A 20 -13.91 -28.32 13.62
C ALA A 20 -13.67 -27.16 14.58
N CYS A 21 -12.42 -27.00 15.05
CA CYS A 21 -12.00 -25.85 15.85
C CYS A 21 -12.36 -24.58 15.09
N ASP A 22 -13.40 -23.93 15.52
CA ASP A 22 -13.78 -22.60 15.04
C ASP A 22 -12.72 -21.63 15.57
N ARG A 23 -11.63 -21.47 14.78
CA ARG A 23 -10.63 -20.45 15.10
C ARG A 23 -11.32 -19.11 14.95
N PRO A 24 -11.29 -18.24 15.98
CA PRO A 24 -11.84 -16.90 15.85
C PRO A 24 -11.20 -16.25 14.63
N ARG A 25 -12.02 -15.88 13.65
CA ARG A 25 -11.55 -15.10 12.50
C ARG A 25 -11.16 -13.74 13.04
N ILE A 26 -9.87 -13.39 12.91
CA ILE A 26 -9.44 -12.01 13.13
C ILE A 26 -10.24 -11.18 12.10
N PRO A 27 -11.05 -10.19 12.56
CA PRO A 27 -11.80 -9.37 11.62
C PRO A 27 -10.82 -8.73 10.63
N ALA A 28 -11.17 -8.75 9.34
CA ALA A 28 -10.40 -8.03 8.34
C ALA A 28 -10.37 -6.53 8.73
N TYR A 29 -9.23 -5.86 8.48
CA TYR A 29 -9.15 -4.42 8.68
C TYR A 29 -10.19 -3.74 7.78
N GLU A 30 -11.04 -2.92 8.37
CA GLU A 30 -12.07 -2.18 7.65
C GLU A 30 -11.50 -0.82 7.24
N PHE A 31 -11.42 -0.59 5.94
CA PHE A 31 -10.96 0.67 5.38
C PHE A 31 -12.09 1.70 5.35
N HIS A 32 -11.89 2.83 5.99
CA HIS A 32 -12.78 4.01 5.91
C HIS A 32 -12.10 5.05 5.02
N LEU A 33 -12.36 4.99 3.72
CA LEU A 33 -11.67 5.76 2.70
C LEU A 33 -12.62 6.71 1.98
N THR A 34 -12.18 7.96 1.81
CA THR A 34 -12.91 9.00 1.06
C THR A 34 -12.10 9.47 -0.15
N ARG A 35 -12.76 9.50 -1.34
CA ARG A 35 -12.17 9.97 -2.58
C ARG A 35 -12.18 11.49 -2.63
N ILE A 36 -11.05 12.10 -3.02
CA ILE A 36 -10.85 13.54 -3.09
C ILE A 36 -10.47 13.92 -4.52
N ASP A 37 -11.21 14.85 -5.14
CA ASP A 37 -10.89 15.34 -6.46
C ASP A 37 -9.64 16.24 -6.47
N ALA A 38 -9.13 16.60 -7.64
CA ALA A 38 -7.93 17.42 -7.79
C ALA A 38 -8.06 18.81 -7.15
N SER A 39 -9.27 19.30 -6.93
CA SER A 39 -9.54 20.59 -6.24
C SER A 39 -9.64 20.46 -4.71
N GLY A 40 -9.49 19.26 -4.17
CA GLY A 40 -9.59 19.01 -2.73
C GLY A 40 -11.01 18.73 -2.23
N ARG A 41 -12.01 18.51 -3.10
CA ARG A 41 -13.39 18.23 -2.70
C ARG A 41 -13.66 16.74 -2.60
N GLU A 42 -14.38 16.34 -1.56
CA GLU A 42 -14.83 14.97 -1.38
C GLU A 42 -15.82 14.52 -2.47
N GLN A 43 -15.66 13.28 -2.92
CA GLN A 43 -16.58 12.60 -3.86
C GLN A 43 -17.33 11.49 -3.14
N ARG A 44 -18.39 11.85 -2.40
CA ARG A 44 -19.17 10.92 -1.56
C ARG A 44 -20.07 9.97 -2.34
N ASP A 45 -20.44 10.31 -3.57
CA ASP A 45 -21.28 9.51 -4.47
C ASP A 45 -20.54 8.34 -5.13
N GLN A 46 -19.28 8.13 -4.78
CA GLN A 46 -18.43 7.02 -5.19
C GLN A 46 -18.43 6.71 -6.70
N PRO A 47 -18.13 7.69 -7.55
CA PRO A 47 -18.12 7.49 -9.00
C PRO A 47 -17.06 6.44 -9.41
N ARG A 48 -17.20 5.86 -10.59
CA ARG A 48 -16.11 5.07 -11.17
C ARG A 48 -14.96 5.98 -11.59
N PHE A 49 -13.70 5.52 -11.40
CA PHE A 49 -12.51 6.32 -11.70
C PHE A 49 -12.46 6.81 -13.16
N ALA A 50 -12.88 5.97 -14.10
CA ALA A 50 -12.92 6.32 -15.53
C ALA A 50 -13.92 7.43 -15.87
N GLU A 51 -14.98 7.60 -15.07
CA GLU A 51 -16.04 8.59 -15.28
C GLU A 51 -15.72 9.92 -14.62
N ARG A 52 -15.23 9.86 -13.40
CA ARG A 52 -14.84 11.02 -12.61
C ARG A 52 -13.62 10.68 -11.76
N PRO A 53 -12.40 10.89 -12.30
CA PRO A 53 -11.16 10.59 -11.58
C PRO A 53 -11.04 11.39 -10.28
N TRP A 54 -10.46 10.77 -9.26
CA TRP A 54 -10.02 11.43 -8.04
C TRP A 54 -8.51 11.43 -7.98
N ALA A 55 -7.94 12.43 -7.32
CA ALA A 55 -6.49 12.63 -7.26
C ALA A 55 -5.90 12.18 -5.92
N CYS A 56 -6.72 12.14 -4.86
CA CYS A 56 -6.30 11.71 -3.54
C CYS A 56 -7.35 10.82 -2.87
N VAL A 57 -6.89 10.08 -1.86
CA VAL A 57 -7.75 9.32 -0.95
C VAL A 57 -7.40 9.69 0.48
N LEU A 58 -8.38 10.11 1.25
CA LEU A 58 -8.28 10.29 2.69
C LEU A 58 -8.60 8.96 3.38
N ASP A 59 -7.70 8.47 4.20
CA ASP A 59 -7.93 7.38 5.14
C ASP A 59 -8.40 7.97 6.47
N GLU A 60 -9.69 7.83 6.76
CA GLU A 60 -10.32 8.38 7.96
C GLU A 60 -9.86 7.67 9.25
N ASN A 61 -9.35 6.44 9.14
CA ASN A 61 -8.84 5.71 10.30
C ASN A 61 -7.50 6.28 10.79
N THR A 62 -6.67 6.76 9.87
CA THR A 62 -5.32 7.26 10.17
C THR A 62 -5.20 8.77 10.07
N GLY A 63 -6.14 9.44 9.40
CA GLY A 63 -6.04 10.85 9.04
C GLY A 63 -5.06 11.14 7.91
N LEU A 64 -4.45 10.12 7.32
CA LEU A 64 -3.51 10.26 6.21
C LEU A 64 -4.25 10.46 4.88
N MET A 65 -3.75 11.37 4.06
CA MET A 65 -4.22 11.52 2.68
C MET A 65 -3.14 11.02 1.72
N TRP A 66 -3.55 10.19 0.78
CA TRP A 66 -2.68 9.49 -0.16
C TRP A 66 -2.88 9.96 -1.59
N GLU A 67 -1.79 10.15 -2.32
CA GLU A 67 -1.82 10.37 -3.76
C GLU A 67 -2.42 9.18 -4.50
N VAL A 68 -3.23 9.43 -5.54
CA VAL A 68 -3.73 8.42 -6.48
C VAL A 68 -2.98 8.50 -7.79
N LYS A 69 -2.44 7.37 -8.25
CA LYS A 69 -1.70 7.29 -9.52
C LYS A 69 -2.64 7.25 -10.71
N THR A 70 -2.17 7.80 -11.84
CA THR A 70 -2.87 7.81 -13.12
C THR A 70 -2.25 6.84 -14.12
N ASN A 71 -3.00 6.44 -15.14
CA ASN A 71 -2.46 5.66 -16.28
C ASN A 71 -1.88 6.54 -17.41
N GLY A 72 -2.04 7.87 -17.31
CA GLY A 72 -1.51 8.80 -18.29
C GLY A 72 -0.04 9.15 -18.05
N ASP A 73 0.42 10.15 -18.79
CA ASP A 73 1.71 10.78 -18.58
C ASP A 73 1.62 11.86 -17.47
N GLY A 74 2.77 12.39 -17.05
CA GLY A 74 2.88 13.45 -16.06
C GLY A 74 3.36 12.97 -14.69
N LEU A 75 3.35 13.87 -13.72
CA LEU A 75 3.93 13.66 -12.39
C LEU A 75 3.33 12.45 -11.66
N HIS A 76 2.02 12.25 -11.79
CA HIS A 76 1.28 11.19 -11.10
C HIS A 76 1.18 9.88 -11.87
N ALA A 77 1.91 9.74 -12.98
CA ALA A 77 1.87 8.52 -13.79
C ALA A 77 2.32 7.29 -12.99
N ALA A 78 1.54 6.22 -13.04
CA ALA A 78 1.83 4.97 -12.33
C ALA A 78 3.10 4.27 -12.83
N GLY A 79 3.58 4.61 -14.03
CA GLY A 79 4.82 4.07 -14.61
C GLY A 79 6.08 4.80 -14.20
N ASN A 80 5.98 5.97 -13.58
CA ASN A 80 7.14 6.74 -13.14
C ASN A 80 7.95 6.00 -12.08
N THR A 81 9.26 6.00 -12.23
CA THR A 81 10.21 5.44 -11.26
C THR A 81 11.22 6.49 -10.83
N TYR A 82 11.68 6.37 -9.61
CA TYR A 82 12.54 7.33 -8.94
C TYR A 82 13.65 6.62 -8.19
N THR A 83 14.84 7.17 -8.17
CA THR A 83 15.88 6.79 -7.20
C THR A 83 15.56 7.40 -5.85
N TRP A 84 15.95 6.73 -4.78
CA TRP A 84 15.82 7.30 -3.45
C TRP A 84 16.89 8.40 -3.25
N TYR A 85 16.44 9.59 -2.85
CA TYR A 85 17.34 10.71 -2.54
C TYR A 85 16.74 11.55 -1.40
N SER A 86 17.58 11.96 -0.48
CA SER A 86 17.28 12.97 0.54
C SER A 86 18.52 13.76 0.89
N GLY A 87 18.45 15.09 0.75
CA GLY A 87 19.49 16.04 1.20
C GLY A 87 19.52 16.23 2.72
N ASP A 88 18.48 15.79 3.46
CA ASP A 88 18.45 15.86 4.91
C ASP A 88 19.39 14.80 5.53
N GLY A 89 20.47 15.27 6.16
CA GLY A 89 21.47 14.41 6.79
C GLY A 89 20.91 13.51 7.90
N ASN A 90 19.83 13.91 8.58
CA ASN A 90 19.18 13.09 9.61
C ASN A 90 18.36 11.96 8.97
N ALA A 91 17.68 12.26 7.87
CA ALA A 91 16.83 11.30 7.17
C ALA A 91 17.65 10.30 6.35
N ASN A 92 18.78 10.72 5.75
CA ASN A 92 19.55 9.91 4.79
C ASN A 92 20.55 8.93 5.43
N LYS A 93 20.79 9.02 6.76
CA LYS A 93 21.71 8.14 7.51
C LYS A 93 23.15 8.15 6.96
N GLY A 94 23.62 9.32 6.49
CA GLY A 94 24.99 9.51 6.01
C GLY A 94 25.25 9.09 4.57
N TYR A 95 24.19 8.85 3.79
CA TYR A 95 24.28 8.69 2.34
C TYR A 95 22.99 9.18 1.66
N GLU A 96 23.09 10.27 0.93
CA GLU A 96 21.96 10.98 0.33
C GLU A 96 21.19 10.11 -0.70
N GLY A 97 21.83 9.14 -1.30
CA GLY A 97 21.31 8.38 -2.43
C GLY A 97 21.68 8.98 -3.78
N LYS A 98 20.88 8.76 -4.81
CA LYS A 98 21.16 9.20 -6.17
C LYS A 98 20.10 10.16 -6.67
N ARG A 99 20.54 11.34 -7.15
CA ARG A 99 19.67 12.30 -7.83
C ARG A 99 19.33 11.82 -9.24
N ASP A 100 18.10 12.10 -9.67
CA ASP A 100 17.64 12.00 -11.07
C ASP A 100 18.04 10.71 -11.78
N GLY A 101 17.95 9.57 -11.06
CA GLY A 101 18.39 8.27 -11.62
C GLY A 101 17.24 7.36 -12.02
N GLY A 102 16.00 7.82 -11.94
CA GLY A 102 14.82 7.09 -12.38
C GLY A 102 14.43 7.35 -13.83
N THR A 103 13.17 7.03 -14.14
CA THR A 103 12.51 7.36 -15.42
C THR A 103 11.13 7.91 -15.11
N CYS A 104 10.92 9.20 -15.31
CA CYS A 104 9.67 9.87 -14.95
C CYS A 104 9.40 11.10 -15.83
N THR A 105 8.23 11.69 -15.63
CA THR A 105 7.83 12.98 -16.18
C THR A 105 7.30 13.88 -15.08
N GLY A 106 7.47 15.20 -15.22
CA GLY A 106 6.94 16.20 -14.30
C GLY A 106 7.88 16.62 -13.15
N SER A 107 9.01 15.92 -12.96
CA SER A 107 10.06 16.30 -12.01
C SER A 107 11.41 15.73 -12.45
N ALA A 108 12.50 16.04 -11.73
CA ALA A 108 13.67 15.17 -11.73
C ALA A 108 13.30 13.84 -11.05
N CYS A 109 13.93 12.73 -11.50
CA CYS A 109 13.47 11.39 -11.20
C CYS A 109 14.14 10.81 -9.94
N ASP A 110 14.02 11.54 -8.84
CA ASP A 110 14.34 11.12 -7.48
C ASP A 110 13.22 11.47 -6.49
N THR A 111 13.21 10.85 -5.31
CA THR A 111 12.10 10.98 -4.34
C THR A 111 11.94 12.38 -3.77
N GLU A 112 13.01 13.15 -3.58
CA GLU A 112 12.95 14.52 -3.05
C GLU A 112 12.37 15.47 -4.11
N SER A 113 12.84 15.38 -5.35
CA SER A 113 12.33 16.16 -6.49
C SER A 113 10.88 15.85 -6.82
N PHE A 114 10.48 14.57 -6.73
CA PHE A 114 9.08 14.16 -6.86
C PHE A 114 8.19 14.85 -5.82
N VAL A 115 8.55 14.77 -4.53
CA VAL A 115 7.80 15.39 -3.44
C VAL A 115 7.74 16.91 -3.61
N ALA A 116 8.84 17.56 -4.01
CA ALA A 116 8.88 19.00 -4.26
C ALA A 116 7.90 19.39 -5.39
N ALA A 117 7.83 18.62 -6.48
CA ALA A 117 6.91 18.85 -7.58
C ALA A 117 5.44 18.66 -7.17
N VAL A 118 5.10 17.59 -6.40
CA VAL A 118 3.75 17.37 -5.86
C VAL A 118 3.30 18.55 -4.97
N ASN A 119 4.21 19.09 -4.16
CA ASN A 119 3.93 20.25 -3.31
C ASN A 119 3.76 21.54 -4.12
N ALA A 120 4.54 21.72 -5.20
CA ALA A 120 4.41 22.87 -6.10
C ALA A 120 3.07 22.90 -6.84
N GLU A 121 2.56 21.73 -7.26
CA GLU A 121 1.23 21.59 -7.86
C GLU A 121 0.09 21.79 -6.86
N ARG A 122 0.38 21.77 -5.56
CA ARG A 122 -0.63 21.81 -4.49
C ARG A 122 -1.69 20.70 -4.66
N LEU A 123 -1.23 19.48 -4.84
CA LEU A 123 -2.10 18.31 -5.05
C LEU A 123 -3.24 18.29 -4.02
N CYS A 124 -4.49 18.18 -4.49
CA CYS A 124 -5.71 18.25 -3.69
C CYS A 124 -5.79 19.48 -2.76
N GLY A 125 -5.16 20.61 -3.17
CA GLY A 125 -5.14 21.87 -2.40
C GLY A 125 -4.05 21.97 -1.33
N HIS A 126 -3.16 20.98 -1.19
CA HIS A 126 -2.16 20.89 -0.12
C HIS A 126 -0.71 20.96 -0.61
N SER A 127 0.21 21.45 0.25
CA SER A 127 1.64 21.61 -0.05
C SER A 127 2.55 21.04 1.06
N ASP A 128 2.06 20.07 1.81
CA ASP A 128 2.75 19.37 2.90
C ASP A 128 2.92 17.86 2.62
N TRP A 129 2.94 17.51 1.33
CA TRP A 129 3.20 16.15 0.86
C TRP A 129 4.62 15.71 1.16
N ARG A 130 4.81 14.43 1.43
CA ARG A 130 6.09 13.80 1.73
C ARG A 130 6.10 12.34 1.29
N MET A 131 7.26 11.69 1.33
CA MET A 131 7.32 10.23 1.23
C MET A 131 6.72 9.61 2.51
N PRO A 132 5.97 8.48 2.39
CA PRO A 132 5.45 7.77 3.57
C PRO A 132 6.58 7.14 4.39
N SER A 133 6.39 7.01 5.69
CA SER A 133 7.19 6.08 6.48
C SER A 133 6.84 4.63 6.12
N THR A 134 7.65 3.67 6.60
CA THR A 134 7.37 2.24 6.41
C THR A 134 6.06 1.84 7.09
N ASP A 135 5.82 2.36 8.30
CA ASP A 135 4.60 2.05 9.06
C ASP A 135 3.35 2.63 8.39
N GLU A 136 3.45 3.87 7.87
CA GLU A 136 2.35 4.48 7.11
C GLU A 136 2.02 3.68 5.84
N ALA A 137 3.03 3.26 5.08
CA ALA A 137 2.80 2.44 3.89
C ALA A 137 2.09 1.11 4.21
N SER A 138 2.32 0.55 5.41
CA SER A 138 1.67 -0.67 5.88
C SER A 138 0.16 -0.51 6.05
N THR A 139 -0.32 0.71 6.36
CA THR A 139 -1.76 0.96 6.58
C THR A 139 -2.60 0.79 5.31
N LEU A 140 -1.97 0.83 4.14
CA LEU A 140 -2.64 0.60 2.85
C LEU A 140 -2.83 -0.88 2.50
N ILE A 141 -2.27 -1.81 3.30
CA ILE A 141 -2.28 -3.23 2.95
C ILE A 141 -3.62 -3.88 3.27
N ASP A 142 -4.31 -4.30 2.22
CA ASP A 142 -5.50 -5.15 2.33
C ASP A 142 -5.08 -6.62 2.38
N THR A 143 -5.09 -7.18 3.59
CA THR A 143 -4.69 -8.56 3.85
C THR A 143 -5.69 -9.60 3.32
N THR A 144 -6.85 -9.19 2.84
CA THR A 144 -7.84 -10.05 2.20
C THR A 144 -7.48 -10.36 0.74
N ILE A 145 -6.69 -9.48 0.11
CA ILE A 145 -6.21 -9.64 -1.26
C ILE A 145 -4.97 -10.53 -1.27
N ARG A 146 -5.03 -11.60 -2.07
CA ARG A 146 -3.91 -12.55 -2.20
C ARG A 146 -3.00 -12.18 -3.37
N PHE A 147 -1.75 -12.70 -3.31
CA PHE A 147 -0.82 -12.68 -4.44
C PHE A 147 -1.51 -13.10 -5.75
N PRO A 148 -1.29 -12.42 -6.87
CA PRO A 148 -0.27 -11.38 -7.13
C PRO A 148 -0.72 -9.93 -6.84
N GLY A 149 -1.73 -9.70 -6.03
CA GLY A 149 -2.16 -8.36 -5.63
C GLY A 149 -2.81 -7.53 -6.76
N PRO A 150 -2.67 -6.19 -6.73
CA PRO A 150 -2.07 -5.41 -5.64
C PRO A 150 -2.89 -5.49 -4.35
N THR A 151 -2.20 -5.69 -3.24
CA THR A 151 -2.77 -5.79 -1.88
C THR A 151 -3.13 -4.42 -1.31
N ILE A 152 -3.98 -3.69 -2.01
CA ILE A 152 -4.45 -2.34 -1.68
C ILE A 152 -5.90 -2.22 -2.14
N PRO A 153 -6.78 -1.44 -1.49
CA PRO A 153 -8.16 -1.24 -1.93
C PRO A 153 -8.24 -0.67 -3.36
N LYS A 154 -8.42 -1.55 -4.36
CA LYS A 154 -8.35 -1.20 -5.80
C LYS A 154 -9.40 -0.19 -6.23
N ASP A 155 -10.55 -0.18 -5.58
CA ASP A 155 -11.65 0.75 -5.85
C ASP A 155 -11.28 2.20 -5.50
N TYR A 156 -10.26 2.38 -4.66
CA TYR A 156 -9.72 3.68 -4.26
C TYR A 156 -8.36 3.96 -4.91
N PHE A 157 -7.57 2.93 -5.21
CA PHE A 157 -6.22 3.03 -5.78
C PHE A 157 -6.08 2.22 -7.07
N PRO A 158 -6.85 2.55 -8.13
CA PRO A 158 -7.04 1.70 -9.31
C PRO A 158 -5.75 1.44 -10.11
N ASN A 159 -4.77 2.35 -10.07
CA ASN A 159 -3.57 2.29 -10.89
C ASN A 159 -2.31 1.93 -10.10
N THR A 160 -2.46 1.23 -8.96
CA THR A 160 -1.31 0.77 -8.18
C THR A 160 -0.58 -0.34 -8.94
N ARG A 161 0.71 -0.16 -9.17
CA ARG A 161 1.57 -1.20 -9.73
C ARG A 161 1.78 -2.31 -8.71
N SER A 162 1.65 -3.55 -9.19
CA SER A 162 1.98 -4.77 -8.46
C SER A 162 3.25 -5.36 -9.05
N GLY A 163 4.10 -5.96 -8.24
CA GLY A 163 5.31 -6.63 -8.69
C GLY A 163 6.54 -6.31 -7.85
N LYS A 164 7.68 -6.84 -8.30
CA LYS A 164 8.94 -6.86 -7.54
C LYS A 164 9.58 -5.49 -7.29
N ASP A 165 9.23 -4.49 -8.09
CA ASP A 165 9.93 -3.20 -8.03
C ASP A 165 9.56 -2.39 -6.78
N GLY A 166 8.31 -2.44 -6.33
CA GLY A 166 7.84 -1.80 -5.11
C GLY A 166 7.84 -0.27 -5.15
N TYR A 167 7.42 0.32 -4.04
CA TYR A 167 7.30 1.77 -3.84
C TYR A 167 8.26 2.21 -2.74
N TRP A 168 9.02 3.26 -2.98
CA TRP A 168 9.88 3.86 -1.97
C TRP A 168 9.08 4.35 -0.76
N THR A 169 9.66 4.18 0.42
CA THR A 169 9.31 4.97 1.61
C THR A 169 10.35 6.07 1.85
N GLY A 170 10.05 7.02 2.75
CA GLY A 170 11.01 8.02 3.20
C GLY A 170 12.02 7.50 4.23
N THR A 171 11.94 6.22 4.61
CA THR A 171 12.72 5.63 5.69
C THR A 171 14.02 5.02 5.14
N ALA A 172 15.17 5.60 5.46
CA ALA A 172 16.47 4.99 5.19
C ALA A 172 16.68 3.76 6.08
N PHE A 173 17.48 2.80 5.59
CA PHE A 173 17.79 1.59 6.35
C PHE A 173 18.97 1.81 7.28
N ASP A 174 18.77 1.64 8.59
CA ASP A 174 19.77 1.97 9.62
C ASP A 174 21.03 1.11 9.59
N LYS A 175 20.92 -0.15 9.17
CA LYS A 175 22.06 -1.10 9.17
C LYS A 175 22.98 -0.96 7.96
N HIS A 176 22.52 -0.29 6.90
CA HIS A 176 23.30 -0.11 5.69
C HIS A 176 22.93 1.20 4.99
N ARG A 177 23.81 2.20 5.08
CA ARG A 177 23.53 3.57 4.62
C ARG A 177 23.06 3.71 3.17
N SER A 178 23.47 2.82 2.27
CA SER A 178 23.01 2.83 0.87
C SER A 178 21.67 2.15 0.65
N GLY A 179 21.04 1.61 1.70
CA GLY A 179 19.71 1.03 1.65
C GLY A 179 18.62 1.99 2.12
N ALA A 180 17.41 1.79 1.60
CA ALA A 180 16.18 2.39 2.10
C ALA A 180 15.03 1.39 2.03
N TRP A 181 14.02 1.59 2.85
CA TRP A 181 12.84 0.74 2.87
C TRP A 181 11.91 1.04 1.69
N ALA A 182 11.33 -0.02 1.16
CA ALA A 182 10.33 0.02 0.11
C ALA A 182 9.21 -1.00 0.41
N TRP A 183 8.02 -0.78 -0.16
CA TRP A 183 6.85 -1.66 -0.04
C TRP A 183 6.47 -2.28 -1.37
N ARG A 184 6.14 -3.57 -1.36
CA ARG A 184 5.55 -4.26 -2.51
C ARG A 184 4.09 -4.56 -2.27
N PHE A 185 3.27 -4.16 -3.23
CA PHE A 185 1.83 -4.44 -3.18
C PHE A 185 1.45 -5.78 -3.84
N ASP A 186 2.40 -6.57 -4.35
CA ASP A 186 2.10 -7.90 -4.86
C ASP A 186 1.69 -8.89 -3.75
N HIS A 187 2.31 -8.80 -2.59
CA HIS A 187 1.98 -9.60 -1.40
C HIS A 187 2.05 -8.82 -0.08
N GLY A 188 2.08 -7.50 -0.14
CA GLY A 188 1.95 -6.65 1.04
C GLY A 188 3.12 -6.76 2.02
N ALA A 189 4.36 -6.68 1.51
CA ALA A 189 5.55 -6.78 2.32
C ALA A 189 6.53 -5.64 2.07
N ASP A 190 7.20 -5.21 3.12
CA ASP A 190 8.34 -4.30 3.05
C ASP A 190 9.62 -5.07 2.69
N PHE A 191 10.60 -4.34 2.20
CA PHE A 191 11.94 -4.85 1.91
C PHE A 191 12.93 -3.72 1.82
N VAL A 192 14.22 -4.04 1.96
CA VAL A 192 15.30 -3.08 1.79
C VAL A 192 15.80 -3.12 0.34
N ALA A 193 15.95 -1.94 -0.24
CA ALA A 193 16.48 -1.76 -1.58
C ALA A 193 17.63 -0.76 -1.59
N MET A 194 18.52 -0.88 -2.58
CA MET A 194 19.60 0.07 -2.80
C MET A 194 19.04 1.39 -3.32
N LYS A 195 19.44 2.52 -2.73
CA LYS A 195 18.92 3.86 -3.02
C LYS A 195 19.10 4.31 -4.47
N ASP A 196 20.08 3.77 -5.17
CA ASP A 196 20.38 4.06 -6.58
C ASP A 196 19.51 3.29 -7.58
N GLN A 197 18.71 2.33 -7.11
CA GLN A 197 17.82 1.54 -7.95
C GLN A 197 16.47 2.26 -8.11
N PRO A 198 15.97 2.45 -9.35
CA PRO A 198 14.69 3.08 -9.56
C PRO A 198 13.51 2.24 -9.05
N ARG A 199 12.54 2.88 -8.36
CA ARG A 199 11.29 2.28 -7.88
C ARG A 199 10.16 3.26 -8.01
N TYR A 200 8.93 2.78 -7.87
CA TYR A 200 7.76 3.63 -7.83
C TYR A 200 7.76 4.53 -6.58
N ALA A 201 6.98 5.60 -6.62
CA ALA A 201 6.75 6.48 -5.49
C ALA A 201 5.26 6.79 -5.36
N ARG A 202 4.80 7.01 -4.13
CA ARG A 202 3.47 7.51 -3.79
C ARG A 202 3.62 8.47 -2.64
N ALA A 203 3.11 9.68 -2.80
CA ALA A 203 3.14 10.69 -1.76
C ALA A 203 2.02 10.48 -0.73
N VAL A 204 2.29 10.92 0.48
CA VAL A 204 1.35 10.97 1.60
C VAL A 204 1.44 12.33 2.29
N ARG A 205 0.35 12.76 2.91
CA ARG A 205 0.31 13.90 3.82
C ARG A 205 -0.56 13.60 5.04
N GLY A 206 -0.51 14.49 6.02
CA GLY A 206 -1.20 14.37 7.31
C GLY A 206 -0.22 14.20 8.47
N ASP A 207 -0.73 14.35 9.68
CA ASP A 207 0.06 14.25 10.91
C ASP A 207 0.48 12.80 11.18
N ARG A 208 1.67 12.65 11.78
CA ARG A 208 2.21 11.38 12.26
C ARG A 208 1.72 11.09 13.65
#